data_dd8bb0332fc946eaea0a3158f1e35517
#
_entry.id   dd8bb0332fc946eaea0a3158f1e35517
#
_cell.length_a   1.000
_cell.length_b   1.000
_cell.length_c   1.000
_cell.angle_alpha   90.00
_cell.angle_beta   90.00
_cell.angle_gamma   90.00
#
_symmetry.space_group_name_H-M   'P 1'
#
loop_
_entity.id
_entity.type
_entity.pdbx_description
1 polymer ?
#
loop_
_entity_poly.entity_id
_entity_poly.type
_entity_poly.pdbx_seq_one_letter_code
_entity_poly.pdbx_strand_id
1 'polypeptide(L)'
;MKIDVLSIFPDMFDPLRQSMIGKAIEKGLIDFKVTDFREFTTNKQRHVDDVVYGGGAGMLLMPQPIFDAMEEVKKENNGDKGHVILVDPAGRKFDHHVAKKLSAYNHLTFISGHYEGYDNRIRNLVDEEISLGDYVLTGGELASMVIIDATVRFLDNVLGNSESAADDSFQNGLLEEPQYTRPANFRGMQVPEVLTNGDHEKIRKWRLKESLRKTFLRRPDLLEKRSFNKEELDFLDDIKYEESLDSDQ
;
A
#
# COMPACT_ATOMS: atom_id res chain seq x y z
N MET A 1 -5.33 3.98 -15.07
CA MET A 1 -4.23 3.03 -14.76
C MET A 1 -4.71 1.62 -15.07
N LYS A 2 -3.86 0.80 -15.71
CA LYS A 2 -4.13 -0.64 -15.88
C LYS A 2 -3.41 -1.44 -14.80
N ILE A 3 -4.07 -2.48 -14.29
CA ILE A 3 -3.51 -3.39 -13.28
C ILE A 3 -3.86 -4.82 -13.66
N ASP A 4 -2.85 -5.59 -14.04
CA ASP A 4 -2.94 -7.03 -14.24
C ASP A 4 -2.38 -7.76 -13.01
N VAL A 5 -3.02 -8.85 -12.61
CA VAL A 5 -2.55 -9.71 -11.52
C VAL A 5 -2.51 -11.15 -12.01
N LEU A 6 -1.38 -11.79 -11.83
CA LEU A 6 -1.23 -13.24 -12.04
C LEU A 6 -1.32 -13.94 -10.69
N SER A 7 -2.34 -14.77 -10.48
CA SER A 7 -2.58 -15.52 -9.25
C SER A 7 -3.26 -16.85 -9.54
N ILE A 8 -3.17 -17.82 -8.64
CA ILE A 8 -3.95 -19.06 -8.68
C ILE A 8 -5.26 -18.98 -7.90
N PHE A 9 -5.53 -17.84 -7.27
CA PHE A 9 -6.73 -17.57 -6.49
C PHE A 9 -7.37 -16.24 -6.90
N PRO A 10 -7.93 -16.13 -8.12
CA PRO A 10 -8.50 -14.88 -8.62
C PRO A 10 -9.63 -14.32 -7.72
N ASP A 11 -10.43 -15.18 -7.10
CA ASP A 11 -11.55 -14.77 -6.24
C ASP A 11 -11.08 -14.05 -4.96
N MET A 12 -9.82 -14.23 -4.54
CA MET A 12 -9.25 -13.49 -3.42
C MET A 12 -9.17 -11.98 -3.68
N PHE A 13 -9.24 -11.55 -4.94
CA PHE A 13 -9.20 -10.13 -5.32
C PHE A 13 -10.58 -9.46 -5.40
N ASP A 14 -11.66 -10.18 -5.18
CA ASP A 14 -13.02 -9.62 -5.20
C ASP A 14 -13.23 -8.45 -4.21
N PRO A 15 -12.61 -8.39 -3.03
CA PRO A 15 -12.68 -7.22 -2.17
C PRO A 15 -12.25 -5.92 -2.84
N LEU A 16 -11.29 -5.93 -3.78
CA LEU A 16 -10.88 -4.75 -4.53
C LEU A 16 -11.97 -4.24 -5.49
N ARG A 17 -12.94 -5.08 -5.86
CA ARG A 17 -14.09 -4.71 -6.69
C ARG A 17 -15.21 -4.04 -5.89
N GLN A 18 -15.00 -3.86 -4.60
CA GLN A 18 -15.96 -3.23 -3.70
C GLN A 18 -15.55 -1.79 -3.36
N SER A 19 -16.50 -1.03 -2.76
CA SER A 19 -16.25 0.30 -2.20
C SER A 19 -15.69 1.30 -3.22
N MET A 20 -14.64 2.03 -2.86
CA MET A 20 -14.08 3.12 -3.66
C MET A 20 -13.31 2.62 -4.88
N ILE A 21 -12.55 1.54 -4.74
CA ILE A 21 -11.78 0.94 -5.85
C ILE A 21 -12.78 0.36 -6.87
N GLY A 22 -13.82 -0.34 -6.42
CA GLY A 22 -14.87 -0.85 -7.31
C GLY A 22 -15.54 0.27 -8.12
N LYS A 23 -15.85 1.40 -7.49
CA LYS A 23 -16.38 2.58 -8.20
C LYS A 23 -15.37 3.18 -9.20
N ALA A 24 -14.08 3.15 -8.89
CA ALA A 24 -13.05 3.62 -9.80
C ALA A 24 -12.90 2.69 -11.03
N ILE A 25 -13.06 1.38 -10.83
CA ILE A 25 -13.10 0.39 -11.91
C ILE A 25 -14.35 0.62 -12.79
N GLU A 26 -15.53 0.77 -12.19
CA GLU A 26 -16.78 1.06 -12.92
C GLU A 26 -16.71 2.33 -13.75
N LYS A 27 -16.00 3.36 -13.27
CA LYS A 27 -15.78 4.63 -13.98
C LYS A 27 -14.66 4.54 -15.04
N GLY A 28 -13.98 3.41 -15.18
CA GLY A 28 -12.87 3.24 -16.12
C GLY A 28 -11.57 3.99 -15.71
N LEU A 29 -11.46 4.46 -14.47
CA LEU A 29 -10.23 5.06 -13.94
C LEU A 29 -9.16 4.00 -13.71
N ILE A 30 -9.58 2.77 -13.38
CA ILE A 30 -8.75 1.59 -13.18
C ILE A 30 -9.28 0.48 -14.09
N ASP A 31 -8.42 -0.05 -14.94
CA ASP A 31 -8.65 -1.30 -15.69
C ASP A 31 -7.99 -2.43 -14.90
N PHE A 32 -8.81 -3.25 -14.21
CA PHE A 32 -8.34 -4.26 -13.27
C PHE A 32 -8.68 -5.66 -13.76
N LYS A 33 -7.66 -6.48 -14.00
CA LYS A 33 -7.78 -7.87 -14.42
C LYS A 33 -6.98 -8.80 -13.54
N VAL A 34 -7.57 -9.94 -13.15
CA VAL A 34 -6.87 -11.04 -12.50
C VAL A 34 -6.90 -12.24 -13.44
N THR A 35 -5.74 -12.82 -13.69
CA THR A 35 -5.54 -13.99 -14.54
C THR A 35 -5.08 -15.17 -13.71
N ASP A 36 -5.84 -16.27 -13.73
CA ASP A 36 -5.42 -17.54 -13.16
C ASP A 36 -4.36 -18.17 -14.06
N PHE A 37 -3.09 -18.13 -13.63
CA PHE A 37 -2.03 -18.74 -14.43
C PHE A 37 -2.07 -20.27 -14.46
N ARG A 38 -2.97 -20.93 -13.68
CA ARG A 38 -3.26 -22.35 -13.81
C ARG A 38 -3.88 -22.69 -15.17
N GLU A 39 -4.52 -21.73 -15.83
CA GLU A 39 -5.08 -21.90 -17.16
C GLU A 39 -3.98 -22.13 -18.23
N PHE A 40 -2.75 -21.74 -17.95
CA PHE A 40 -1.60 -21.79 -18.86
C PHE A 40 -0.69 -23.00 -18.65
N THR A 41 -0.96 -23.83 -17.64
CA THR A 41 -0.16 -25.05 -17.45
C THR A 41 -0.37 -26.06 -18.59
N THR A 42 0.71 -26.68 -19.04
CA THR A 42 0.68 -27.79 -19.98
C THR A 42 0.41 -29.13 -19.30
N ASN A 43 0.37 -29.15 -17.96
CA ASN A 43 0.11 -30.34 -17.17
C ASN A 43 -1.40 -30.71 -17.25
N LYS A 44 -1.70 -31.96 -17.58
CA LYS A 44 -3.08 -32.46 -17.72
C LYS A 44 -3.90 -32.37 -16.43
N GLN A 45 -3.24 -32.46 -15.25
CA GLN A 45 -3.85 -32.32 -13.94
C GLN A 45 -3.92 -30.87 -13.48
N ARG A 46 -3.48 -29.92 -14.31
CA ARG A 46 -3.44 -28.47 -14.00
C ARG A 46 -2.56 -28.11 -12.80
N HIS A 47 -1.51 -28.92 -12.53
CA HIS A 47 -0.52 -28.58 -11.52
C HIS A 47 0.32 -27.40 -11.99
N VAL A 48 0.61 -26.49 -11.07
CA VAL A 48 1.41 -25.27 -11.29
C VAL A 48 2.65 -25.24 -10.42
N ASP A 49 2.83 -26.27 -9.60
CA ASP A 49 3.90 -26.41 -8.61
C ASP A 49 4.57 -27.77 -8.73
N ASP A 50 5.83 -27.87 -8.30
CA ASP A 50 6.61 -29.11 -8.33
C ASP A 50 7.64 -29.11 -7.18
N VAL A 51 8.25 -30.27 -6.94
CA VAL A 51 9.26 -30.47 -5.91
C VAL A 51 10.53 -29.67 -6.16
N VAL A 52 11.18 -29.25 -5.07
CA VAL A 52 12.39 -28.43 -5.12
C VAL A 52 13.59 -29.27 -5.57
N TYR A 53 14.36 -28.79 -6.55
CA TYR A 53 15.65 -29.42 -6.89
C TYR A 53 16.62 -29.37 -5.69
N GLY A 54 17.33 -30.45 -5.44
CA GLY A 54 18.22 -30.59 -4.30
C GLY A 54 17.53 -31.08 -3.02
N GLY A 55 16.22 -31.31 -3.06
CA GLY A 55 15.41 -31.76 -1.92
C GLY A 55 14.99 -30.62 -1.00
N GLY A 56 14.15 -30.95 -0.04
CA GLY A 56 13.55 -30.00 0.92
C GLY A 56 12.07 -30.28 1.08
N ALA A 57 11.46 -29.63 2.07
CA ALA A 57 10.01 -29.68 2.27
C ALA A 57 9.32 -28.65 1.37
N GLY A 58 8.07 -28.96 0.96
CA GLY A 58 7.22 -28.04 0.20
C GLY A 58 7.42 -28.10 -1.31
N MET A 59 6.68 -27.24 -1.99
CA MET A 59 6.58 -27.16 -3.46
C MET A 59 6.86 -25.72 -3.91
N LEU A 60 7.44 -25.57 -5.10
CA LEU A 60 7.65 -24.27 -5.74
C LEU A 60 6.73 -24.10 -6.94
N LEU A 61 6.27 -22.88 -7.16
CA LEU A 61 5.57 -22.51 -8.39
C LEU A 61 6.50 -22.69 -9.60
N MET A 62 6.02 -23.43 -10.57
CA MET A 62 6.75 -23.70 -11.82
C MET A 62 6.83 -22.43 -12.70
N PRO A 63 7.94 -22.24 -13.45
CA PRO A 63 8.08 -21.06 -14.29
C PRO A 63 7.15 -21.07 -15.50
N GLN A 64 6.89 -22.23 -16.13
CA GLN A 64 6.15 -22.30 -17.39
C GLN A 64 4.76 -21.63 -17.34
N PRO A 65 3.85 -21.92 -16.38
CA PRO A 65 2.53 -21.30 -16.37
C PRO A 65 2.58 -19.78 -16.21
N ILE A 66 3.53 -19.27 -15.42
CA ILE A 66 3.68 -17.84 -15.16
C ILE A 66 4.26 -17.11 -16.38
N PHE A 67 5.25 -17.71 -17.07
CA PHE A 67 5.78 -17.15 -18.32
C PHE A 67 4.71 -17.08 -19.41
N ASP A 68 3.94 -18.15 -19.59
CA ASP A 68 2.89 -18.19 -20.62
C ASP A 68 1.73 -17.22 -20.28
N ALA A 69 1.35 -17.10 -19.00
CA ALA A 69 0.39 -16.09 -18.56
C ALA A 69 0.90 -14.65 -18.82
N MET A 70 2.21 -14.40 -18.63
CA MET A 70 2.81 -13.11 -18.94
C MET A 70 2.82 -12.82 -20.45
N GLU A 71 3.04 -13.81 -21.29
CA GLU A 71 2.90 -13.63 -22.74
C GLU A 71 1.46 -13.29 -23.15
N GLU A 72 0.45 -13.84 -22.47
CA GLU A 72 -0.94 -13.44 -22.71
C GLU A 72 -1.19 -11.99 -22.26
N VAL A 73 -0.66 -11.57 -21.10
CA VAL A 73 -0.71 -10.15 -20.68
C VAL A 73 -0.12 -9.23 -21.75
N LYS A 74 1.05 -9.56 -22.29
CA LYS A 74 1.66 -8.78 -23.39
C LYS A 74 0.78 -8.76 -24.63
N LYS A 75 0.26 -9.89 -25.04
CA LYS A 75 -0.59 -10.02 -26.23
C LYS A 75 -1.85 -9.15 -26.12
N GLU A 76 -2.53 -9.17 -24.99
CA GLU A 76 -3.72 -8.36 -24.73
C GLU A 76 -3.42 -6.86 -24.67
N ASN A 77 -2.19 -6.49 -24.35
CA ASN A 77 -1.74 -5.12 -24.17
C ASN A 77 -0.76 -4.61 -25.26
N ASN A 78 -0.90 -5.15 -26.49
CA ASN A 78 -0.09 -4.73 -27.66
C ASN A 78 1.44 -4.79 -27.41
N GLY A 79 1.89 -5.78 -26.66
CA GLY A 79 3.30 -6.00 -26.31
C GLY A 79 3.75 -5.39 -24.98
N ASP A 80 2.89 -4.62 -24.31
CA ASP A 80 3.18 -4.05 -23.00
C ASP A 80 2.91 -5.08 -21.88
N LYS A 81 3.94 -5.34 -21.06
CA LYS A 81 3.82 -6.18 -19.86
C LYS A 81 3.55 -5.37 -18.58
N GLY A 82 3.56 -4.04 -18.68
CA GLY A 82 3.56 -3.15 -17.54
C GLY A 82 4.85 -3.21 -16.72
N HIS A 83 4.89 -2.48 -15.61
CA HIS A 83 5.94 -2.63 -14.59
C HIS A 83 5.61 -3.84 -13.73
N VAL A 84 6.44 -4.89 -13.82
CA VAL A 84 6.17 -6.19 -13.20
C VAL A 84 6.69 -6.23 -11.77
N ILE A 85 5.80 -6.48 -10.83
CA ILE A 85 6.07 -6.55 -9.39
C ILE A 85 5.91 -7.99 -8.92
N LEU A 86 6.97 -8.53 -8.33
CA LEU A 86 6.94 -9.78 -7.57
C LEU A 86 6.78 -9.46 -6.10
N VAL A 87 5.77 -10.05 -5.47
CA VAL A 87 5.58 -9.92 -4.03
C VAL A 87 6.36 -11.01 -3.32
N ASP A 88 7.42 -10.62 -2.61
CA ASP A 88 8.37 -11.54 -1.99
C ASP A 88 8.96 -10.93 -0.70
N PRO A 89 9.17 -11.70 0.39
CA PRO A 89 9.78 -11.19 1.63
C PRO A 89 11.17 -10.57 1.44
N ALA A 90 11.93 -11.00 0.42
CA ALA A 90 13.25 -10.46 0.10
C ALA A 90 13.20 -9.11 -0.65
N GLY A 91 12.01 -8.68 -1.08
CA GLY A 91 11.81 -7.45 -1.80
C GLY A 91 12.04 -6.19 -0.98
N ARG A 92 12.08 -5.04 -1.68
CA ARG A 92 12.10 -3.73 -1.05
C ARG A 92 10.87 -3.54 -0.16
N LYS A 93 11.06 -3.02 1.06
CA LYS A 93 9.95 -2.74 1.97
C LYS A 93 9.00 -1.68 1.40
N PHE A 94 7.72 -2.02 1.37
CA PHE A 94 6.65 -1.14 0.89
C PHE A 94 6.37 -0.03 1.89
N ASP A 95 6.25 1.19 1.39
CA ASP A 95 5.86 2.36 2.15
C ASP A 95 5.08 3.35 1.26
N HIS A 96 4.68 4.47 1.85
CA HIS A 96 3.97 5.54 1.17
C HIS A 96 4.70 6.09 -0.08
N HIS A 97 6.04 6.19 -0.03
CA HIS A 97 6.84 6.67 -1.16
C HIS A 97 6.86 5.66 -2.31
N VAL A 98 6.91 4.36 -1.98
CA VAL A 98 6.80 3.30 -2.98
C VAL A 98 5.42 3.32 -3.63
N ALA A 99 4.35 3.43 -2.85
CA ALA A 99 2.98 3.54 -3.37
C ALA A 99 2.83 4.73 -4.34
N LYS A 100 3.35 5.90 -3.95
CA LYS A 100 3.36 7.10 -4.79
C LYS A 100 4.19 6.91 -6.07
N LYS A 101 5.35 6.26 -5.99
CA LYS A 101 6.16 5.92 -7.18
C LYS A 101 5.37 5.01 -8.12
N LEU A 102 4.73 3.97 -7.59
CA LEU A 102 3.95 3.02 -8.39
C LEU A 102 2.75 3.68 -9.06
N SER A 103 2.12 4.67 -8.44
CA SER A 103 0.98 5.39 -9.04
C SER A 103 1.34 6.19 -10.31
N ALA A 104 2.62 6.43 -10.56
CA ALA A 104 3.10 7.11 -11.77
C ALA A 104 3.17 6.19 -13.01
N TYR A 105 3.05 4.87 -12.84
CA TYR A 105 3.01 3.95 -13.98
C TYR A 105 1.59 3.87 -14.56
N ASN A 106 1.50 3.78 -15.88
CA ASN A 106 0.23 3.58 -16.57
C ASN A 106 -0.27 2.14 -16.48
N HIS A 107 0.66 1.18 -16.32
CA HIS A 107 0.37 -0.24 -16.25
C HIS A 107 1.27 -0.93 -15.21
N LEU A 108 0.65 -1.64 -14.27
CA LEU A 108 1.32 -2.48 -13.28
C LEU A 108 0.88 -3.94 -13.48
N THR A 109 1.83 -4.86 -13.36
CA THR A 109 1.54 -6.30 -13.37
C THR A 109 2.09 -6.94 -12.11
N PHE A 110 1.23 -7.58 -11.32
CA PHE A 110 1.59 -8.26 -10.09
C PHE A 110 1.70 -9.76 -10.31
N ILE A 111 2.76 -10.38 -9.78
CA ILE A 111 2.87 -11.84 -9.67
C ILE A 111 2.67 -12.17 -8.20
N SER A 112 1.52 -12.79 -7.89
CA SER A 112 1.13 -13.20 -6.54
C SER A 112 1.43 -14.68 -6.36
N GLY A 113 2.44 -15.00 -5.55
CA GLY A 113 2.87 -16.37 -5.30
C GLY A 113 2.12 -17.07 -4.20
N HIS A 114 2.36 -18.37 -4.14
CA HIS A 114 1.83 -19.27 -3.12
C HIS A 114 2.85 -20.37 -2.82
N TYR A 115 2.51 -21.33 -1.94
CA TYR A 115 3.42 -22.42 -1.53
C TYR A 115 4.70 -21.90 -0.87
N GLU A 116 5.85 -22.56 -1.12
CA GLU A 116 7.17 -22.15 -0.60
C GLU A 116 7.83 -21.04 -1.45
N GLY A 117 7.11 -20.51 -2.45
CA GLY A 117 7.60 -19.46 -3.33
C GLY A 117 7.68 -19.86 -4.80
N TYR A 118 8.61 -19.26 -5.52
CA TYR A 118 8.72 -19.32 -6.96
C TYR A 118 10.01 -20.02 -7.41
N ASP A 119 9.95 -20.69 -8.56
CA ASP A 119 11.18 -20.99 -9.31
C ASP A 119 11.94 -19.69 -9.58
N ASN A 120 13.23 -19.66 -9.26
CA ASN A 120 14.03 -18.44 -9.33
C ASN A 120 14.09 -17.80 -10.73
N ARG A 121 13.85 -18.58 -11.80
CA ARG A 121 13.81 -18.10 -13.18
C ARG A 121 12.67 -17.10 -13.44
N ILE A 122 11.61 -17.11 -12.63
CA ILE A 122 10.50 -16.16 -12.71
C ILE A 122 10.98 -14.72 -12.49
N ARG A 123 12.06 -14.53 -11.72
CA ARG A 123 12.68 -13.19 -11.51
C ARG A 123 13.16 -12.53 -12.81
N ASN A 124 13.38 -13.28 -13.90
CA ASN A 124 13.70 -12.69 -15.20
C ASN A 124 12.54 -11.91 -15.85
N LEU A 125 11.30 -12.09 -15.37
CA LEU A 125 10.14 -11.31 -15.79
C LEU A 125 9.98 -10.00 -15.01
N VAL A 126 10.58 -9.92 -13.82
CA VAL A 126 10.30 -8.95 -12.75
C VAL A 126 11.14 -7.69 -12.91
N ASP A 127 10.51 -6.55 -12.72
CA ASP A 127 11.17 -5.24 -12.71
C ASP A 127 11.45 -4.76 -11.26
N GLU A 128 10.60 -5.16 -10.29
CA GLU A 128 10.78 -4.80 -8.88
C GLU A 128 10.22 -5.91 -7.95
N GLU A 129 10.96 -6.24 -6.89
CA GLU A 129 10.47 -7.11 -5.82
C GLU A 129 10.05 -6.26 -4.62
N ILE A 130 8.86 -6.51 -4.07
CA ILE A 130 8.29 -5.73 -2.97
C ILE A 130 7.86 -6.64 -1.81
N SER A 131 8.26 -6.25 -0.59
CA SER A 131 7.85 -6.86 0.67
C SER A 131 6.95 -5.91 1.46
N LEU A 132 5.89 -6.43 2.08
CA LEU A 132 5.08 -5.64 3.04
C LEU A 132 5.79 -5.42 4.39
N GLY A 133 6.69 -6.32 4.78
CA GLY A 133 7.36 -6.27 6.07
C GLY A 133 8.01 -7.59 6.44
N ASP A 134 8.61 -7.62 7.61
CA ASP A 134 9.43 -8.73 8.10
C ASP A 134 8.55 -9.84 8.72
N TYR A 135 7.66 -10.41 7.91
CA TYR A 135 6.79 -11.53 8.26
C TYR A 135 6.39 -12.29 6.99
N VAL A 136 5.99 -13.55 7.15
CA VAL A 136 5.57 -14.41 6.05
C VAL A 136 4.06 -14.56 6.04
N LEU A 137 3.46 -14.44 4.86
CA LEU A 137 2.05 -14.72 4.59
C LEU A 137 1.90 -16.08 3.89
N THR A 138 0.71 -16.63 3.88
CA THR A 138 0.41 -17.88 3.19
C THR A 138 0.45 -17.77 1.67
N GLY A 139 0.37 -16.54 1.13
CA GLY A 139 0.43 -16.24 -0.30
C GLY A 139 0.64 -14.75 -0.56
N GLY A 140 0.92 -14.39 -1.79
CA GLY A 140 1.16 -13.02 -2.23
C GLY A 140 -0.11 -12.20 -2.51
N GLU A 141 -1.28 -12.83 -2.51
CA GLU A 141 -2.54 -12.20 -2.89
C GLU A 141 -2.90 -11.03 -1.97
N LEU A 142 -2.86 -11.25 -0.64
CA LEU A 142 -3.14 -10.18 0.34
C LEU A 142 -2.13 -9.03 0.22
N ALA A 143 -0.86 -9.36 0.03
CA ALA A 143 0.18 -8.37 -0.13
C ALA A 143 -0.02 -7.54 -1.41
N SER A 144 -0.34 -8.19 -2.53
CA SER A 144 -0.68 -7.50 -3.78
C SER A 144 -1.88 -6.57 -3.61
N MET A 145 -2.93 -7.01 -2.92
CA MET A 145 -4.11 -6.18 -2.65
C MET A 145 -3.77 -4.94 -1.83
N VAL A 146 -2.95 -5.07 -0.78
CA VAL A 146 -2.50 -3.92 0.04
C VAL A 146 -1.71 -2.93 -0.79
N ILE A 147 -0.78 -3.41 -1.63
CA ILE A 147 0.02 -2.55 -2.51
C ILE A 147 -0.86 -1.84 -3.53
N ILE A 148 -1.80 -2.55 -4.15
CA ILE A 148 -2.76 -1.99 -5.12
C ILE A 148 -3.61 -0.91 -4.44
N ASP A 149 -4.23 -1.21 -3.29
CA ASP A 149 -5.09 -0.27 -2.55
C ASP A 149 -4.33 1.02 -2.23
N ALA A 150 -3.15 0.91 -1.62
CA ALA A 150 -2.35 2.07 -1.28
C ALA A 150 -1.88 2.87 -2.51
N THR A 151 -1.62 2.19 -3.64
CA THR A 151 -1.16 2.83 -4.88
C THR A 151 -2.27 3.61 -5.57
N VAL A 152 -3.46 3.03 -5.70
CA VAL A 152 -4.56 3.65 -6.44
C VAL A 152 -5.16 4.86 -5.73
N ARG A 153 -4.91 5.03 -4.42
CA ARG A 153 -5.28 6.24 -3.66
C ARG A 153 -4.61 7.51 -4.19
N PHE A 154 -3.47 7.40 -4.88
CA PHE A 154 -2.77 8.53 -5.50
C PHE A 154 -3.30 8.90 -6.88
N LEU A 155 -4.21 8.11 -7.45
CA LEU A 155 -4.80 8.40 -8.75
C LEU A 155 -5.88 9.48 -8.62
N ASP A 156 -5.89 10.40 -9.57
CA ASP A 156 -6.91 11.44 -9.63
C ASP A 156 -8.32 10.84 -9.71
N ASN A 157 -9.25 11.42 -8.96
CA ASN A 157 -10.67 11.04 -8.93
C ASN A 157 -11.01 9.63 -8.40
N VAL A 158 -10.03 8.89 -7.86
CA VAL A 158 -10.28 7.61 -7.16
C VAL A 158 -10.82 7.91 -5.76
N LEU A 159 -10.17 8.82 -5.01
CA LEU A 159 -10.72 9.35 -3.77
C LEU A 159 -11.72 10.47 -4.07
N GLY A 160 -12.85 10.49 -3.35
CA GLY A 160 -13.93 11.46 -3.59
C GLY A 160 -13.57 12.93 -3.31
N ASN A 161 -12.48 13.18 -2.58
CA ASN A 161 -11.93 14.51 -2.31
C ASN A 161 -10.39 14.45 -2.46
N SER A 162 -9.86 15.18 -3.43
CA SER A 162 -8.41 15.28 -3.67
C SER A 162 -7.66 15.96 -2.51
N GLU A 163 -8.32 16.81 -1.74
CA GLU A 163 -7.73 17.46 -0.56
C GLU A 163 -7.51 16.48 0.59
N SER A 164 -8.34 15.42 0.70
CA SER A 164 -8.17 14.39 1.75
C SER A 164 -6.87 13.63 1.62
N ALA A 165 -6.37 13.43 0.41
CA ALA A 165 -5.10 12.73 0.19
C ALA A 165 -3.88 13.58 0.56
N ALA A 166 -4.02 14.92 0.58
CA ALA A 166 -2.92 15.84 0.90
C ALA A 166 -2.58 15.84 2.40
N ASP A 167 -3.57 15.60 3.25
CA ASP A 167 -3.46 15.64 4.72
C ASP A 167 -3.30 14.23 5.34
N ASP A 168 -3.33 13.16 4.54
CA ASP A 168 -3.14 11.79 5.02
C ASP A 168 -1.76 11.61 5.70
N SER A 169 -1.72 10.72 6.69
CA SER A 169 -0.46 10.29 7.34
C SER A 169 0.61 9.92 6.31
N PHE A 170 1.85 10.31 6.57
CA PHE A 170 3.06 10.10 5.77
C PHE A 170 3.22 11.01 4.54
N GLN A 171 2.20 11.70 4.07
CA GLN A 171 2.28 12.56 2.86
C GLN A 171 3.31 13.67 3.03
N ASN A 172 3.33 14.31 4.19
CA ASN A 172 4.28 15.35 4.57
C ASN A 172 5.36 14.87 5.56
N GLY A 173 5.47 13.54 5.77
CA GLY A 173 6.41 12.91 6.71
C GLY A 173 5.93 12.92 8.17
N LEU A 174 4.66 13.26 8.44
CA LEU A 174 4.05 13.23 9.76
C LEU A 174 2.88 12.24 9.80
N LEU A 175 2.45 11.89 11.00
CA LEU A 175 1.15 11.27 11.22
C LEU A 175 0.07 12.36 11.25
N GLU A 176 -1.11 12.02 10.73
CA GLU A 176 -2.29 12.89 10.80
C GLU A 176 -2.67 13.20 12.24
N GLU A 177 -3.13 14.42 12.49
CA GLU A 177 -3.61 14.87 13.81
C GLU A 177 -4.84 14.08 14.27
N PRO A 178 -5.24 14.16 15.56
CA PRO A 178 -6.49 13.58 16.04
C PRO A 178 -7.71 14.22 15.36
N GLN A 179 -8.58 13.39 14.81
CA GLN A 179 -9.81 13.81 14.14
C GLN A 179 -11.01 13.66 15.08
N TYR A 180 -11.95 14.60 15.00
CA TYR A 180 -13.17 14.62 15.80
C TYR A 180 -14.39 14.81 14.92
N THR A 181 -15.51 14.19 15.31
CA THR A 181 -16.82 14.36 14.68
C THR A 181 -17.91 14.60 15.71
N ARG A 182 -19.13 14.80 15.28
CA ARG A 182 -20.30 15.02 16.14
C ARG A 182 -20.66 13.76 16.93
N PRO A 183 -21.17 13.92 18.17
CA PRO A 183 -21.46 15.17 18.90
C PRO A 183 -20.21 15.79 19.54
N ALA A 184 -20.22 17.11 19.79
CA ALA A 184 -19.09 17.84 20.39
C ALA A 184 -18.76 17.38 21.83
N ASN A 185 -19.72 16.81 22.54
CA ASN A 185 -19.51 16.13 23.83
C ASN A 185 -20.08 14.73 23.74
N PHE A 186 -19.24 13.74 23.96
CA PHE A 186 -19.64 12.34 24.02
C PHE A 186 -19.20 11.73 25.35
N ARG A 187 -20.16 11.44 26.23
CA ARG A 187 -19.93 10.85 27.57
C ARG A 187 -18.90 11.61 28.43
N GLY A 188 -18.96 12.94 28.38
CA GLY A 188 -18.03 13.82 29.09
C GLY A 188 -16.73 14.13 28.36
N MET A 189 -16.41 13.41 27.27
CA MET A 189 -15.27 13.67 26.41
C MET A 189 -15.64 14.79 25.41
N GLN A 190 -14.89 15.88 25.44
CA GLN A 190 -15.19 17.05 24.62
C GLN A 190 -14.22 17.14 23.43
N VAL A 191 -14.75 17.63 22.29
CA VAL A 191 -13.93 18.10 21.17
C VAL A 191 -13.14 19.34 21.64
N PRO A 192 -11.84 19.46 21.31
CA PRO A 192 -11.07 20.66 21.62
C PRO A 192 -11.75 21.93 21.12
N GLU A 193 -11.85 22.93 22.01
CA GLU A 193 -12.57 24.19 21.73
C GLU A 193 -12.04 24.92 20.48
N VAL A 194 -10.72 24.84 20.26
CA VAL A 194 -10.07 25.42 19.08
C VAL A 194 -10.66 24.93 17.76
N LEU A 195 -11.18 23.70 17.70
CA LEU A 195 -11.79 23.14 16.49
C LEU A 195 -13.22 23.63 16.24
N THR A 196 -13.83 24.28 17.22
CA THR A 196 -15.24 24.73 17.15
C THR A 196 -15.38 26.26 17.09
N ASN A 197 -14.29 27.02 17.24
CA ASN A 197 -14.34 28.48 17.33
C ASN A 197 -14.31 29.21 15.97
N GLY A 198 -14.07 28.50 14.86
CA GLY A 198 -14.05 29.08 13.52
C GLY A 198 -12.79 29.88 13.16
N ASP A 199 -11.78 29.95 14.03
CA ASP A 199 -10.50 30.60 13.75
C ASP A 199 -9.57 29.63 12.98
N HIS A 200 -9.56 29.78 11.65
CA HIS A 200 -8.83 28.90 10.76
C HIS A 200 -7.32 28.84 11.05
N GLU A 201 -6.72 29.97 11.48
CA GLU A 201 -5.28 30.00 11.78
C GLU A 201 -4.96 29.26 13.09
N LYS A 202 -5.80 29.39 14.11
CA LYS A 202 -5.66 28.62 15.34
C LYS A 202 -5.88 27.14 15.10
N ILE A 203 -6.88 26.79 14.27
CA ILE A 203 -7.14 25.40 13.87
C ILE A 203 -5.93 24.81 13.13
N ARG A 204 -5.36 25.54 12.15
CA ARG A 204 -4.16 25.11 11.41
C ARG A 204 -2.98 24.83 12.36
N LYS A 205 -2.70 25.77 13.25
CA LYS A 205 -1.60 25.63 14.23
C LYS A 205 -1.82 24.46 15.18
N TRP A 206 -3.04 24.31 15.68
CA TRP A 206 -3.39 23.18 16.54
C TRP A 206 -3.21 21.84 15.82
N ARG A 207 -3.71 21.71 14.59
CA ARG A 207 -3.53 20.49 13.77
C ARG A 207 -2.07 20.16 13.58
N LEU A 208 -1.26 21.14 13.18
CA LEU A 208 0.17 20.96 13.00
C LEU A 208 0.87 20.53 14.31
N LYS A 209 0.58 21.20 15.44
CA LYS A 209 1.15 20.85 16.73
C LYS A 209 0.77 19.43 17.15
N GLU A 210 -0.49 19.02 16.99
CA GLU A 210 -0.96 17.69 17.37
C GLU A 210 -0.42 16.59 16.42
N SER A 211 -0.26 16.87 15.14
CA SER A 211 0.40 16.00 14.19
C SER A 211 1.86 15.76 14.58
N LEU A 212 2.60 16.82 14.91
CA LEU A 212 3.97 16.73 15.41
C LEU A 212 4.05 15.95 16.73
N ARG A 213 3.15 16.23 17.71
CA ARG A 213 3.07 15.51 18.99
C ARG A 213 2.83 14.01 18.76
N LYS A 214 1.82 13.66 17.97
CA LYS A 214 1.49 12.26 17.68
C LYS A 214 2.66 11.55 17.01
N THR A 215 3.35 12.23 16.08
CA THR A 215 4.52 11.67 15.41
C THR A 215 5.69 11.51 16.38
N PHE A 216 5.96 12.49 17.20
CA PHE A 216 7.02 12.43 18.22
C PHE A 216 6.84 11.25 19.18
N LEU A 217 5.59 11.03 19.65
CA LEU A 217 5.29 9.97 20.61
C LEU A 217 5.20 8.57 19.98
N ARG A 218 4.79 8.46 18.71
CA ARG A 218 4.44 7.18 18.10
C ARG A 218 5.40 6.74 17.00
N ARG A 219 5.98 7.68 16.29
CA ARG A 219 6.86 7.42 15.15
C ARG A 219 8.00 8.45 15.08
N PRO A 220 8.85 8.51 16.13
CA PRO A 220 9.98 9.44 16.18
C PRO A 220 10.94 9.26 15.00
N ASP A 221 11.06 8.05 14.45
CA ASP A 221 11.83 7.73 13.26
C ASP A 221 11.47 8.56 12.02
N LEU A 222 10.23 9.03 11.92
CA LEU A 222 9.79 9.92 10.83
C LEU A 222 10.35 11.33 10.97
N LEU A 223 10.52 11.80 12.21
CA LEU A 223 11.09 13.14 12.48
C LEU A 223 12.58 13.21 12.14
N GLU A 224 13.32 12.11 12.31
CA GLU A 224 14.75 12.04 12.00
C GLU A 224 15.07 12.28 10.53
N LYS A 225 14.12 11.99 9.64
CA LYS A 225 14.27 12.06 8.19
C LYS A 225 13.71 13.34 7.57
N ARG A 226 13.23 14.25 8.41
CA ARG A 226 12.50 15.45 7.99
C ARG A 226 13.24 16.74 8.31
N SER A 227 13.14 17.73 7.42
CA SER A 227 13.53 19.12 7.70
C SER A 227 12.33 19.87 8.28
N PHE A 228 12.61 20.78 9.22
CA PHE A 228 11.61 21.55 9.93
C PHE A 228 11.77 23.05 9.66
N ASN A 229 10.65 23.75 9.55
CA ASN A 229 10.64 25.21 9.57
C ASN A 229 10.66 25.72 11.02
N LYS A 230 10.74 27.05 11.20
CA LYS A 230 10.84 27.67 12.55
C LYS A 230 9.61 27.37 13.41
N GLU A 231 8.39 27.48 12.85
CA GLU A 231 7.14 27.21 13.58
C GLU A 231 7.08 25.76 14.08
N GLU A 232 7.50 24.82 13.26
CA GLU A 232 7.57 23.40 13.62
C GLU A 232 8.59 23.10 14.71
N LEU A 233 9.75 23.77 14.66
CA LEU A 233 10.76 23.65 15.72
C LEU A 233 10.25 24.19 17.06
N ASP A 234 9.62 25.37 17.04
CA ASP A 234 9.02 25.97 18.23
C ASP A 234 7.96 25.03 18.83
N PHE A 235 7.11 24.40 18.02
CA PHE A 235 6.15 23.40 18.50
C PHE A 235 6.81 22.14 19.04
N LEU A 236 7.87 21.64 18.41
CA LEU A 236 8.57 20.45 18.91
C LEU A 236 9.24 20.70 20.27
N ASP A 237 9.77 21.90 20.50
CA ASP A 237 10.35 22.27 21.79
C ASP A 237 9.27 22.39 22.87
N ASP A 238 8.12 22.98 22.55
CA ASP A 238 6.95 22.98 23.44
C ASP A 238 6.51 21.55 23.80
N ILE A 239 6.40 20.67 22.78
CA ILE A 239 5.96 19.27 22.97
C ILE A 239 6.93 18.53 23.89
N LYS A 240 8.24 18.64 23.66
CA LYS A 240 9.26 18.00 24.50
C LYS A 240 9.16 18.47 25.96
N TYR A 241 8.92 19.76 26.16
CA TYR A 241 8.76 20.32 27.50
C TYR A 241 7.48 19.79 28.17
N GLU A 242 6.34 19.80 27.49
CA GLU A 242 5.06 19.29 27.99
C GLU A 242 5.15 17.80 28.38
N GLU A 243 5.73 16.96 27.49
CA GLU A 243 5.88 15.50 27.75
C GLU A 243 6.89 15.19 28.89
N SER A 244 7.88 16.07 29.12
CA SER A 244 8.80 15.91 30.25
C SER A 244 8.11 16.12 31.60
N LEU A 245 7.12 17.01 31.67
CA LEU A 245 6.32 17.25 32.90
C LEU A 245 5.38 16.10 33.22
N ASP A 246 4.84 15.42 32.19
CA ASP A 246 3.91 14.30 32.35
C ASP A 246 4.66 13.00 32.75
N SER A 247 5.94 12.88 32.43
CA SER A 247 6.78 11.72 32.78
C SER A 247 7.23 11.71 34.25
N ASP A 248 7.16 12.87 34.92
CA ASP A 248 7.57 13.03 36.33
C ASP A 248 6.38 12.88 37.33
N GLN A 249 5.20 12.52 36.87
CA GLN A 249 4.00 12.22 37.66
C GLN A 249 3.65 10.72 37.63
#